data_1185af975a8b13db504558cc4aeba79e
#
_entry.id   1185af975a8b13db504558cc4aeba79e
#
_cell.length_a   1.000
_cell.length_b   1.000
_cell.length_c   1.000
_cell.angle_alpha   90.00
_cell.angle_beta   90.00
_cell.angle_gamma   90.00
#
_symmetry.space_group_name_H-M   'P 1'
#
loop_
_entity.id
_entity.type
_entity.pdbx_description
1 polymer ?
#
loop_
_entity_poly.entity_id
_entity_poly.type
_entity_poly.pdbx_seq_one_letter_code
_entity_poly.pdbx_strand_id
1 'polypeptide(L)'
;MKLRFSRRSVLRGMLGGAAVYVALPALDAFLNTNGTAYANGAKLPTRFGTYFWGLGLTDTPTGGTRWVPSKVGPGYEIMPELESLAPVKDKVSVFSGFRVIGDGRANLVHWTGHASILSGIAPASASRFDGPSFDTKVADAIGTSTRYKSIDVDASISRQPVSYSTRTGSTFASPDVTPLALYTRLFGPGFQDPNSDNWKPDPSIMLRQSVLSAVTEQRQALMKGLGKADQVKMDQYFSSVRDMENQLAVQLQKPEKCESCVVPKAPDATPRAASVDVVNENTKTLAKLLAMGLACNQTRVFTFVHTAGSSETYMAGQSKIYHQITHDEPTDAKLGYQIETSKLAMQVMNGFGTFLRELDAIKEGEGTLLDNTLVLGFSDTGYAKIHAIENIPMFLAGRAGGKHKAGQHIAGNGDSVTRVSLTAMQLAGAPVGEFGVGSMKTSNPINEVMG
;
A
#
# COMPACT_ATOMS: atom_id res chain seq x y z
N MET A 1 33.03 -6.28 26.44
CA MET A 1 33.69 -6.98 25.33
C MET A 1 32.59 -7.40 24.36
N LYS A 2 32.40 -6.66 23.23
CA LYS A 2 31.36 -7.03 22.24
C LYS A 2 31.87 -8.19 21.42
N LEU A 3 31.26 -9.36 21.54
CA LEU A 3 31.52 -10.50 20.69
C LEU A 3 31.09 -10.16 19.24
N ARG A 4 32.06 -10.02 18.34
CA ARG A 4 31.81 -9.93 16.90
C ARG A 4 31.75 -11.35 16.34
N PHE A 5 30.55 -11.82 16.02
CA PHE A 5 30.38 -13.06 15.29
C PHE A 5 30.69 -12.84 13.80
N SER A 6 31.44 -13.77 13.19
CA SER A 6 31.65 -13.71 11.76
C SER A 6 30.49 -14.39 11.04
N ARG A 7 30.21 -13.97 9.78
CA ARG A 7 29.16 -14.54 8.92
C ARG A 7 29.29 -16.04 8.66
N ARG A 8 30.39 -16.68 9.12
CA ARG A 8 30.67 -18.12 9.06
C ARG A 8 30.68 -18.73 10.43
N SER A 9 29.96 -18.17 11.39
CA SER A 9 29.89 -18.73 12.74
C SER A 9 29.21 -20.09 12.70
N VAL A 10 29.94 -21.11 13.04
CA VAL A 10 29.49 -22.50 13.16
C VAL A 10 29.87 -23.02 14.51
N LEU A 11 29.01 -23.82 15.13
CA LEU A 11 29.40 -24.62 16.29
C LEU A 11 30.26 -25.79 15.81
N ARG A 12 31.43 -25.90 16.40
CA ARG A 12 32.38 -27.02 16.14
C ARG A 12 32.34 -27.98 17.30
N GLY A 13 32.13 -29.23 16.99
CA GLY A 13 32.19 -30.31 17.98
C GLY A 13 32.84 -31.55 17.40
N MET A 14 33.23 -32.48 18.25
CA MET A 14 33.67 -33.79 17.83
C MET A 14 32.66 -34.84 18.33
N LEU A 15 32.16 -35.65 17.44
CA LEU A 15 31.31 -36.78 17.73
C LEU A 15 31.94 -38.04 17.14
N GLY A 16 32.32 -39.02 17.99
CA GLY A 16 32.90 -40.26 17.52
C GLY A 16 34.22 -40.13 16.74
N GLY A 17 35.03 -39.09 17.01
CA GLY A 17 36.30 -38.83 16.33
C GLY A 17 36.17 -38.02 15.00
N ALA A 18 34.98 -37.70 14.57
CA ALA A 18 34.73 -36.85 13.38
C ALA A 18 34.38 -35.41 13.77
N ALA A 19 34.91 -34.41 13.04
CA ALA A 19 34.55 -33.02 13.24
C ALA A 19 33.13 -32.77 12.72
N VAL A 20 32.24 -32.29 13.59
CA VAL A 20 30.86 -31.92 13.26
C VAL A 20 30.75 -30.40 13.23
N TYR A 21 30.17 -29.88 12.15
CA TYR A 21 29.89 -28.47 11.97
C TYR A 21 28.37 -28.28 11.91
N VAL A 22 27.84 -27.50 12.84
CA VAL A 22 26.45 -27.16 12.86
C VAL A 22 26.34 -25.65 12.52
N ALA A 23 25.69 -25.31 11.40
CA ALA A 23 25.40 -23.93 11.08
C ALA A 23 24.44 -23.38 12.12
N LEU A 24 24.74 -22.20 12.66
CA LEU A 24 23.79 -21.49 13.52
C LEU A 24 22.60 -21.00 12.68
N PRO A 25 21.37 -21.05 13.23
CA PRO A 25 20.24 -20.41 12.58
C PRO A 25 20.53 -18.92 12.41
N ALA A 26 19.81 -18.26 11.51
CA ALA A 26 19.88 -16.81 11.36
C ALA A 26 19.35 -16.18 12.67
N LEU A 27 20.23 -15.54 13.41
CA LEU A 27 19.92 -14.85 14.66
C LEU A 27 19.98 -13.34 14.39
N ASP A 28 19.21 -12.54 15.13
CA ASP A 28 19.26 -11.08 15.07
C ASP A 28 20.68 -10.51 15.23
N ALA A 29 21.55 -11.25 15.93
CA ALA A 29 22.98 -10.95 16.06
C ALA A 29 23.76 -10.92 14.73
N PHE A 30 23.21 -11.48 13.65
CA PHE A 30 23.77 -11.44 12.29
C PHE A 30 23.31 -10.26 11.46
N LEU A 31 22.30 -9.54 11.92
CA LEU A 31 21.87 -8.26 11.36
C LEU A 31 22.94 -7.19 11.66
N ASN A 32 22.86 -6.06 10.94
CA ASN A 32 23.68 -4.90 11.29
C ASN A 32 23.26 -4.36 12.68
N THR A 33 24.09 -3.49 13.26
CA THR A 33 23.83 -2.92 14.60
C THR A 33 22.54 -2.13 14.73
N ASN A 34 21.89 -1.80 13.60
CA ASN A 34 20.62 -1.08 13.56
C ASN A 34 19.42 -1.98 13.20
N GLY A 35 19.62 -3.31 13.07
CA GLY A 35 18.57 -4.26 12.67
C GLY A 35 17.96 -4.00 11.28
N THR A 36 18.67 -3.26 10.42
CA THR A 36 18.17 -2.83 9.11
C THR A 36 18.68 -3.66 7.94
N ALA A 37 19.29 -4.83 8.22
CA ALA A 37 19.82 -5.73 7.20
C ALA A 37 19.54 -7.19 7.53
N TYR A 38 19.41 -8.02 6.48
CA TYR A 38 19.38 -9.48 6.61
C TYR A 38 20.71 -10.04 7.14
N ALA A 39 20.69 -11.30 7.57
CA ALA A 39 21.89 -12.04 8.03
C ALA A 39 23.04 -12.04 7.01
N ASN A 40 22.76 -11.96 5.71
CA ASN A 40 23.75 -11.82 4.62
C ASN A 40 24.28 -10.38 4.46
N GLY A 41 23.80 -9.41 5.23
CA GLY A 41 24.18 -8.01 5.18
C GLY A 41 23.43 -7.18 4.12
N ALA A 42 22.48 -7.77 3.40
CA ALA A 42 21.58 -7.02 2.52
C ALA A 42 20.62 -6.19 3.36
N LYS A 43 20.28 -4.97 2.89
CA LYS A 43 19.30 -4.11 3.57
C LYS A 43 17.92 -4.76 3.56
N LEU A 44 17.18 -4.61 4.67
CA LEU A 44 15.76 -4.96 4.70
C LEU A 44 15.01 -4.15 3.64
N PRO A 45 14.10 -4.79 2.86
CA PRO A 45 13.44 -4.09 1.76
C PRO A 45 12.44 -3.06 2.28
N THR A 46 12.46 -1.88 1.71
CA THR A 46 11.36 -0.92 1.86
C THR A 46 10.14 -1.45 1.11
N ARG A 47 8.97 -1.35 1.74
CA ARG A 47 7.68 -1.69 1.12
C ARG A 47 6.82 -0.45 1.05
N PHE A 48 5.94 -0.40 0.07
CA PHE A 48 5.03 0.71 -0.13
C PHE A 48 3.62 0.21 -0.38
N GLY A 49 2.62 0.92 0.14
CA GLY A 49 1.24 0.66 -0.23
C GLY A 49 0.35 1.88 -0.09
N THR A 50 -0.80 1.78 -0.73
CA THR A 50 -1.92 2.72 -0.57
C THR A 50 -3.04 2.05 0.20
N TYR A 51 -3.72 2.82 1.07
CA TYR A 51 -4.92 2.43 1.77
C TYR A 51 -5.99 3.48 1.55
N PHE A 52 -7.05 3.10 0.86
CA PHE A 52 -8.14 4.01 0.48
C PHE A 52 -9.43 3.72 1.24
N TRP A 53 -10.11 4.77 1.65
CA TRP A 53 -11.50 4.72 2.11
C TRP A 53 -12.31 5.87 1.50
N GLY A 54 -13.60 5.66 1.27
CA GLY A 54 -14.49 6.70 0.73
C GLY A 54 -15.11 7.57 1.80
N LEU A 55 -15.57 8.76 1.39
CA LEU A 55 -16.39 9.70 2.17
C LEU A 55 -15.64 10.51 3.24
N GLY A 56 -14.31 10.65 3.11
CA GLY A 56 -13.54 11.55 3.94
C GLY A 56 -13.56 11.20 5.43
N LEU A 57 -13.41 12.24 6.22
CA LEU A 57 -13.60 12.27 7.68
C LEU A 57 -14.45 13.49 8.03
N THR A 58 -14.86 13.64 9.30
CA THR A 58 -15.71 14.75 9.70
C THR A 58 -14.96 16.07 9.63
N ASP A 59 -15.39 16.90 8.71
CA ASP A 59 -14.95 18.28 8.53
C ASP A 59 -16.14 19.13 8.12
N THR A 60 -16.35 20.27 8.75
CA THR A 60 -17.46 21.15 8.41
C THR A 60 -16.96 22.57 8.15
N PRO A 61 -17.62 23.32 7.24
CA PRO A 61 -17.25 24.70 6.92
C PRO A 61 -17.23 25.65 8.14
N THR A 62 -17.93 25.29 9.21
CA THR A 62 -18.02 26.05 10.45
C THR A 62 -16.92 25.69 11.47
N GLY A 63 -15.94 24.85 11.08
CA GLY A 63 -14.78 24.53 11.88
C GLY A 63 -14.92 23.32 12.80
N GLY A 64 -15.98 22.51 12.64
CA GLY A 64 -16.14 21.27 13.40
C GLY A 64 -15.35 20.12 12.79
N THR A 65 -14.03 20.06 13.01
CA THR A 65 -13.22 18.92 12.62
C THR A 65 -13.02 17.95 13.78
N ARG A 66 -13.02 16.65 13.49
CA ARG A 66 -12.80 15.60 14.50
C ARG A 66 -11.55 14.75 14.21
N TRP A 67 -10.79 15.12 13.19
CA TRP A 67 -9.59 14.39 12.78
C TRP A 67 -8.34 15.29 12.64
N VAL A 68 -8.49 16.60 12.48
CA VAL A 68 -7.36 17.54 12.33
C VAL A 68 -6.81 17.92 13.69
N PRO A 69 -5.56 17.57 14.02
CA PRO A 69 -4.93 18.02 15.28
C PRO A 69 -4.75 19.53 15.30
N SER A 70 -4.86 20.15 16.48
CA SER A 70 -4.60 21.59 16.64
C SER A 70 -3.11 21.92 16.60
N LYS A 71 -2.26 20.99 17.11
CA LYS A 71 -0.82 21.15 17.14
C LYS A 71 -0.17 20.66 15.84
N VAL A 72 0.56 21.54 15.19
CA VAL A 72 1.41 21.21 14.02
C VAL A 72 2.76 20.68 14.51
N GLY A 73 3.36 19.78 13.74
CA GLY A 73 4.67 19.17 14.02
C GLY A 73 4.58 17.93 14.92
N PRO A 74 5.68 17.57 15.59
CA PRO A 74 5.77 16.36 16.38
C PRO A 74 4.92 16.46 17.66
N GLY A 75 4.43 15.30 18.12
CA GLY A 75 3.66 15.21 19.35
C GLY A 75 2.26 15.82 19.25
N TYR A 76 1.64 15.78 18.06
CA TYR A 76 0.26 16.16 17.85
C TYR A 76 -0.69 15.33 18.74
N GLU A 77 -1.86 15.85 19.08
CA GLU A 77 -2.89 15.12 19.82
C GLU A 77 -3.64 14.13 18.92
N ILE A 78 -4.08 13.01 19.50
CA ILE A 78 -4.98 12.09 18.82
C ILE A 78 -6.40 12.67 18.87
N MET A 79 -6.96 12.92 17.70
CA MET A 79 -8.33 13.40 17.57
C MET A 79 -9.33 12.23 17.68
N PRO A 80 -10.60 12.49 18.05
CA PRO A 80 -11.58 11.42 18.30
C PRO A 80 -11.75 10.42 17.16
N GLU A 81 -11.75 10.87 15.90
CA GLU A 81 -11.86 9.96 14.76
C GLU A 81 -10.56 9.18 14.47
N LEU A 82 -9.44 9.59 15.04
CA LEU A 82 -8.14 8.94 14.90
C LEU A 82 -7.77 8.06 16.10
N GLU A 83 -8.68 7.82 17.05
CA GLU A 83 -8.41 7.08 18.29
C GLU A 83 -7.84 5.68 18.01
N SER A 84 -8.31 5.02 16.96
CA SER A 84 -7.82 3.70 16.53
C SER A 84 -6.34 3.69 16.11
N LEU A 85 -5.75 4.85 15.82
CA LEU A 85 -4.33 5.02 15.47
C LEU A 85 -3.44 5.26 16.70
N ALA A 86 -4.01 5.47 17.89
CA ALA A 86 -3.26 5.77 19.10
C ALA A 86 -2.11 4.77 19.38
N PRO A 87 -2.29 3.44 19.22
CA PRO A 87 -1.21 2.47 19.46
C PRO A 87 0.00 2.60 18.53
N VAL A 88 -0.17 3.20 17.35
CA VAL A 88 0.88 3.37 16.33
C VAL A 88 1.13 4.83 15.97
N LYS A 89 0.68 5.76 16.81
CA LYS A 89 0.73 7.20 16.58
C LYS A 89 2.13 7.72 16.22
N ASP A 90 3.15 7.21 16.89
CA ASP A 90 4.55 7.57 16.66
C ASP A 90 5.08 7.13 15.27
N LYS A 91 4.31 6.28 14.57
CA LYS A 91 4.58 5.79 13.21
C LYS A 91 3.64 6.42 12.17
N VAL A 92 2.75 7.35 12.55
CA VAL A 92 1.77 7.97 11.65
C VAL A 92 1.96 9.47 11.60
N SER A 93 2.09 10.02 10.40
CA SER A 93 2.02 11.47 10.14
C SER A 93 0.67 11.82 9.55
N VAL A 94 0.06 12.91 10.04
CA VAL A 94 -1.24 13.43 9.60
C VAL A 94 -1.00 14.61 8.66
N PHE A 95 -1.70 14.64 7.54
CA PHE A 95 -1.65 15.74 6.56
C PHE A 95 -3.05 16.32 6.42
N SER A 96 -3.21 17.58 6.83
CA SER A 96 -4.46 18.34 6.76
C SER A 96 -4.31 19.59 5.90
N GLY A 97 -5.42 20.15 5.42
CA GLY A 97 -5.41 21.38 4.63
C GLY A 97 -4.82 21.24 3.23
N PHE A 98 -4.59 20.03 2.74
CA PHE A 98 -4.23 19.77 1.34
C PHE A 98 -5.47 19.64 0.48
N ARG A 99 -5.40 20.12 -0.78
CA ARG A 99 -6.54 20.13 -1.71
C ARG A 99 -6.16 19.72 -3.12
N VAL A 100 -7.18 19.39 -3.91
CA VAL A 100 -7.06 19.27 -5.36
C VAL A 100 -7.22 20.64 -5.99
N ILE A 101 -6.36 20.96 -6.97
CA ILE A 101 -6.47 22.19 -7.78
C ILE A 101 -6.89 21.74 -9.18
N GLY A 102 -8.14 22.02 -9.52
CA GLY A 102 -8.79 21.47 -10.73
C GLY A 102 -8.45 22.19 -12.04
N ASP A 103 -7.80 23.36 -12.01
CA ASP A 103 -7.47 24.18 -13.20
C ASP A 103 -8.69 24.39 -14.14
N GLY A 104 -9.86 24.68 -13.57
CA GLY A 104 -11.10 24.87 -14.30
C GLY A 104 -11.87 23.57 -14.62
N ARG A 105 -11.39 22.42 -14.26
CA ARG A 105 -12.12 21.15 -14.39
C ARG A 105 -13.18 21.02 -13.28
N ALA A 106 -14.34 20.46 -13.64
CA ALA A 106 -15.39 20.19 -12.68
C ALA A 106 -14.96 19.14 -11.65
N ASN A 107 -15.45 19.30 -10.42
CA ASN A 107 -15.34 18.25 -9.42
C ASN A 107 -16.27 17.07 -9.80
N LEU A 108 -15.69 15.97 -10.20
CA LEU A 108 -16.39 14.71 -10.44
C LEU A 108 -16.47 13.98 -9.10
N VAL A 109 -17.64 14.05 -8.47
CA VAL A 109 -17.88 13.53 -7.12
C VAL A 109 -17.42 12.06 -6.97
N HIS A 110 -16.82 11.73 -5.85
CA HIS A 110 -16.19 10.42 -5.54
C HIS A 110 -15.09 10.01 -6.51
N TRP A 111 -14.62 10.91 -7.38
CA TRP A 111 -13.63 10.57 -8.38
C TRP A 111 -12.43 11.53 -8.40
N THR A 112 -12.69 12.83 -8.38
CA THR A 112 -11.64 13.86 -8.51
C THR A 112 -10.57 13.75 -7.44
N GLY A 113 -10.94 13.54 -6.17
CA GLY A 113 -9.97 13.50 -5.06
C GLY A 113 -8.93 12.41 -5.23
N HIS A 114 -9.36 11.14 -5.23
CA HIS A 114 -8.42 10.03 -5.31
C HIS A 114 -7.70 9.93 -6.67
N ALA A 115 -8.37 10.30 -7.78
CA ALA A 115 -7.72 10.35 -9.08
C ALA A 115 -6.57 11.37 -9.10
N SER A 116 -6.78 12.55 -8.51
CA SER A 116 -5.76 13.60 -8.43
C SER A 116 -4.60 13.22 -7.50
N ILE A 117 -4.88 12.59 -6.36
CA ILE A 117 -3.85 12.09 -5.45
C ILE A 117 -2.98 11.05 -6.14
N LEU A 118 -3.58 10.10 -6.85
CA LEU A 118 -2.87 8.97 -7.44
C LEU A 118 -2.21 9.29 -8.78
N SER A 119 -2.86 10.07 -9.66
CA SER A 119 -2.31 10.39 -10.99
C SER A 119 -1.62 11.75 -11.07
N GLY A 120 -1.86 12.65 -10.12
CA GLY A 120 -1.41 14.04 -10.17
C GLY A 120 -2.20 14.89 -11.17
N ILE A 121 -3.36 14.41 -11.64
CA ILE A 121 -4.18 15.05 -12.67
C ILE A 121 -5.63 15.05 -12.22
N ALA A 122 -6.28 16.21 -12.17
CA ALA A 122 -7.72 16.28 -12.00
C ALA A 122 -8.39 15.64 -13.24
N PRO A 123 -9.24 14.61 -13.09
CA PRO A 123 -9.76 13.86 -14.24
C PRO A 123 -10.75 14.69 -15.08
N ALA A 124 -10.74 14.45 -16.41
CA ALA A 124 -11.68 15.08 -17.33
C ALA A 124 -13.04 14.36 -17.37
N SER A 125 -13.10 13.09 -16.97
CA SER A 125 -14.33 12.30 -16.92
C SER A 125 -14.26 11.28 -15.77
N ALA A 126 -15.44 10.90 -15.25
CA ALA A 126 -15.54 9.85 -14.25
C ALA A 126 -15.11 8.49 -14.81
N SER A 127 -14.80 7.54 -13.91
CA SER A 127 -14.43 6.16 -14.24
C SER A 127 -13.09 5.98 -14.96
N ARG A 128 -12.27 7.05 -15.01
CA ARG A 128 -10.89 6.99 -15.53
C ARG A 128 -9.99 8.01 -14.86
N PHE A 129 -8.69 7.75 -14.86
CA PHE A 129 -7.65 8.75 -14.61
C PHE A 129 -7.12 9.27 -15.95
N ASP A 130 -6.59 10.47 -15.99
CA ASP A 130 -5.98 11.02 -17.20
C ASP A 130 -4.48 10.68 -17.32
N GLY A 131 -4.01 9.75 -16.48
CA GLY A 131 -2.64 9.23 -16.47
C GLY A 131 -2.50 8.01 -15.54
N PRO A 132 -1.31 7.38 -15.51
CA PRO A 132 -1.04 6.26 -14.62
C PRO A 132 -1.08 6.69 -13.16
N SER A 133 -1.50 5.80 -12.28
CA SER A 133 -1.38 5.99 -10.83
C SER A 133 0.07 5.81 -10.38
N PHE A 134 0.52 6.58 -9.40
CA PHE A 134 1.93 6.64 -9.02
C PHE A 134 2.43 5.37 -8.29
N ASP A 135 1.54 4.58 -7.69
CA ASP A 135 1.87 3.28 -7.10
C ASP A 135 2.51 2.35 -8.13
N THR A 136 2.10 2.45 -9.41
CA THR A 136 2.72 1.69 -10.51
C THR A 136 4.17 2.11 -10.77
N LYS A 137 4.51 3.39 -10.58
CA LYS A 137 5.90 3.88 -10.65
C LYS A 137 6.73 3.36 -9.49
N VAL A 138 6.14 3.32 -8.29
CA VAL A 138 6.79 2.72 -7.13
C VAL A 138 7.00 1.22 -7.35
N ALA A 139 6.00 0.51 -7.90
CA ALA A 139 6.11 -0.91 -8.25
C ALA A 139 7.24 -1.17 -9.27
N ASP A 140 7.43 -0.26 -10.22
CA ASP A 140 8.54 -0.35 -11.18
C ASP A 140 9.90 -0.13 -10.52
N ALA A 141 9.98 0.65 -9.45
CA ALA A 141 11.22 0.93 -8.73
C ALA A 141 11.61 -0.17 -7.74
N ILE A 142 10.67 -0.69 -6.95
CA ILE A 142 10.99 -1.59 -5.83
C ILE A 142 10.34 -2.98 -5.91
N GLY A 143 9.38 -3.19 -6.82
CA GLY A 143 8.62 -4.45 -6.97
C GLY A 143 9.19 -5.43 -8.00
N THR A 144 10.28 -5.09 -8.69
CA THR A 144 10.83 -5.90 -9.79
C THR A 144 11.55 -7.18 -9.35
N SER A 145 11.93 -7.25 -8.08
CA SER A 145 12.65 -8.38 -7.49
C SER A 145 11.77 -9.33 -6.68
N THR A 146 10.44 -9.22 -6.81
CA THR A 146 9.47 -10.04 -6.09
C THR A 146 8.59 -10.82 -7.05
N ARG A 147 7.96 -11.89 -6.55
CA ARG A 147 7.06 -12.75 -7.32
C ARG A 147 5.91 -11.95 -7.95
N TYR A 148 5.33 -11.04 -7.19
CA TYR A 148 4.30 -10.12 -7.65
C TYR A 148 4.85 -8.69 -7.59
N LYS A 149 4.81 -7.97 -8.71
CA LYS A 149 5.27 -6.59 -8.80
C LYS A 149 4.45 -5.65 -7.90
N SER A 150 3.14 -5.90 -7.84
CA SER A 150 2.19 -5.32 -6.89
C SER A 150 1.03 -6.29 -6.64
N ILE A 151 0.31 -6.08 -5.54
CA ILE A 151 -0.92 -6.80 -5.21
C ILE A 151 -2.00 -5.78 -4.88
N ASP A 152 -3.18 -6.01 -5.45
CA ASP A 152 -4.36 -5.20 -5.23
C ASP A 152 -5.37 -5.98 -4.40
N VAL A 153 -5.91 -5.35 -3.35
CA VAL A 153 -6.86 -5.94 -2.41
C VAL A 153 -8.07 -5.02 -2.26
N ASP A 154 -9.25 -5.59 -2.32
CA ASP A 154 -10.51 -4.88 -2.10
C ASP A 154 -11.33 -5.56 -1.00
N ALA A 155 -11.35 -4.93 0.17
CA ALA A 155 -12.17 -5.36 1.31
C ALA A 155 -13.60 -4.82 1.22
N SER A 156 -13.86 -3.87 0.32
CA SER A 156 -15.19 -3.31 0.10
C SER A 156 -16.13 -4.39 -0.42
N ILE A 157 -17.40 -4.16 -0.24
CA ILE A 157 -18.45 -5.06 -0.73
C ILE A 157 -19.14 -4.50 -1.97
N SER A 158 -18.51 -3.56 -2.64
CA SER A 158 -19.00 -3.00 -3.89
C SER A 158 -19.47 -4.08 -4.85
N ARG A 159 -20.52 -3.81 -5.63
CA ARG A 159 -21.05 -4.73 -6.64
C ARG A 159 -20.00 -5.15 -7.67
N GLN A 160 -19.06 -4.25 -7.95
CA GLN A 160 -17.90 -4.51 -8.79
C GLN A 160 -16.63 -4.38 -7.95
N PRO A 161 -15.64 -5.29 -8.11
CA PRO A 161 -14.34 -5.15 -7.49
C PRO A 161 -13.70 -3.81 -7.84
N VAL A 162 -13.11 -3.15 -6.83
CA VAL A 162 -12.53 -1.81 -6.98
C VAL A 162 -11.02 -1.86 -6.75
N SER A 163 -10.26 -1.39 -7.72
CA SER A 163 -8.88 -0.97 -7.56
C SER A 163 -8.70 0.41 -8.18
N TYR A 164 -7.83 1.21 -7.59
CA TYR A 164 -7.45 2.52 -8.12
C TYR A 164 -6.02 2.51 -8.68
N SER A 165 -5.40 1.33 -8.80
CA SER A 165 -4.11 1.15 -9.46
C SER A 165 -4.28 1.02 -10.97
N THR A 166 -3.58 1.83 -11.75
CA THR A 166 -3.68 1.81 -13.20
C THR A 166 -2.39 2.28 -13.87
N ARG A 167 -1.99 1.58 -14.94
CA ARG A 167 -0.85 1.98 -15.79
C ARG A 167 -1.25 2.87 -16.96
N THR A 168 -2.52 2.83 -17.33
CA THR A 168 -3.04 3.52 -18.53
C THR A 168 -3.99 4.66 -18.20
N GLY A 169 -4.47 4.73 -16.95
CA GLY A 169 -5.54 5.62 -16.53
C GLY A 169 -6.95 5.12 -16.84
N SER A 170 -7.11 4.14 -17.73
CA SER A 170 -8.42 3.63 -18.16
C SER A 170 -8.67 2.16 -17.81
N THR A 171 -7.62 1.40 -17.59
CA THR A 171 -7.70 0.00 -17.18
C THR A 171 -7.10 -0.13 -15.79
N PHE A 172 -7.96 -0.47 -14.83
CA PHE A 172 -7.57 -0.67 -13.44
C PHE A 172 -7.16 -2.12 -13.18
N ALA A 173 -6.30 -2.32 -12.19
CA ALA A 173 -5.91 -3.65 -11.76
C ALA A 173 -7.13 -4.43 -11.21
N SER A 174 -7.06 -5.75 -11.25
CA SER A 174 -8.10 -6.63 -10.69
C SER A 174 -7.68 -7.04 -9.27
N PRO A 175 -8.42 -6.61 -8.23
CA PRO A 175 -8.07 -6.90 -6.86
C PRO A 175 -8.51 -8.29 -6.40
N ASP A 176 -7.83 -8.82 -5.39
CA ASP A 176 -8.35 -9.95 -4.60
C ASP A 176 -9.41 -9.43 -3.61
N VAL A 177 -10.62 -9.98 -3.70
CA VAL A 177 -11.79 -9.50 -2.96
C VAL A 177 -12.19 -10.41 -1.78
N THR A 178 -11.51 -11.53 -1.61
CA THR A 178 -11.76 -12.45 -0.49
C THR A 178 -10.46 -12.92 0.13
N PRO A 179 -10.47 -13.21 1.45
CA PRO A 179 -9.30 -13.77 2.11
C PRO A 179 -8.77 -15.05 1.45
N LEU A 180 -9.66 -15.94 1.01
CA LEU A 180 -9.25 -17.18 0.36
C LEU A 180 -8.59 -16.93 -1.01
N ALA A 181 -9.06 -15.95 -1.80
CA ALA A 181 -8.44 -15.59 -3.07
C ALA A 181 -7.02 -15.03 -2.84
N LEU A 182 -6.87 -14.08 -1.90
CA LEU A 182 -5.58 -13.52 -1.53
C LEU A 182 -4.63 -14.59 -0.97
N TYR A 183 -5.11 -15.47 -0.09
CA TYR A 183 -4.33 -16.60 0.42
C TYR A 183 -3.83 -17.50 -0.71
N THR A 184 -4.73 -17.89 -1.62
CA THR A 184 -4.39 -18.76 -2.75
C THR A 184 -3.37 -18.10 -3.68
N ARG A 185 -3.47 -16.79 -3.91
CA ARG A 185 -2.49 -16.03 -4.68
C ARG A 185 -1.12 -16.05 -3.99
N LEU A 186 -1.07 -15.72 -2.70
CA LEU A 186 0.19 -15.55 -1.98
C LEU A 186 0.86 -16.88 -1.61
N PHE A 187 0.08 -17.84 -1.11
CA PHE A 187 0.55 -19.06 -0.45
C PHE A 187 0.06 -20.36 -1.11
N GLY A 188 -0.70 -20.26 -2.21
CA GLY A 188 -1.19 -21.40 -2.96
C GLY A 188 -0.11 -22.07 -3.82
N PRO A 189 -0.52 -22.88 -4.81
CA PRO A 189 0.41 -23.57 -5.69
C PRO A 189 1.44 -22.61 -6.32
N GLY A 190 2.72 -22.96 -6.26
CA GLY A 190 3.83 -22.12 -6.72
C GLY A 190 4.38 -21.15 -5.66
N PHE A 191 3.84 -21.13 -4.44
CA PHE A 191 4.54 -20.48 -3.33
C PHE A 191 5.81 -21.26 -2.99
N GLN A 192 6.91 -20.55 -2.82
CA GLN A 192 8.19 -21.11 -2.43
C GLN A 192 8.58 -20.53 -1.08
N ASP A 193 8.60 -21.39 -0.05
CA ASP A 193 9.00 -20.98 1.28
C ASP A 193 10.50 -20.59 1.28
N PRO A 194 10.82 -19.31 1.58
CA PRO A 194 12.20 -18.83 1.61
C PRO A 194 13.05 -19.56 2.65
N ASN A 195 12.42 -20.14 3.67
CA ASN A 195 13.10 -20.84 4.76
C ASN A 195 13.27 -22.34 4.49
N SER A 196 12.72 -22.87 3.39
CA SER A 196 12.88 -24.28 3.00
C SER A 196 14.29 -24.57 2.53
N ASP A 197 14.89 -25.64 3.09
CA ASP A 197 16.20 -26.14 2.63
C ASP A 197 16.10 -26.98 1.34
N ASN A 198 14.89 -27.46 0.99
CA ASN A 198 14.61 -28.32 -0.17
C ASN A 198 14.11 -27.55 -1.40
N TRP A 199 14.53 -26.29 -1.54
CA TRP A 199 14.10 -25.47 -2.68
C TRP A 199 14.53 -26.09 -4.02
N LYS A 200 13.60 -26.11 -4.97
CA LYS A 200 13.85 -26.49 -6.37
C LYS A 200 13.05 -25.55 -7.29
N PRO A 201 13.63 -25.15 -8.44
CA PRO A 201 12.88 -24.38 -9.44
C PRO A 201 11.62 -25.14 -9.89
N ASP A 202 10.50 -24.44 -10.05
CA ASP A 202 9.27 -25.03 -10.55
C ASP A 202 9.41 -25.31 -12.07
N PRO A 203 9.30 -26.57 -12.55
CA PRO A 203 9.42 -26.89 -13.96
C PRO A 203 8.38 -26.18 -14.84
N SER A 204 7.18 -25.87 -14.31
CA SER A 204 6.15 -25.17 -15.05
C SER A 204 6.54 -23.71 -15.32
N ILE A 205 7.28 -23.08 -14.43
CA ILE A 205 7.81 -21.72 -14.58
C ILE A 205 8.95 -21.71 -15.60
N MET A 206 9.83 -22.73 -15.56
CA MET A 206 10.88 -22.89 -16.58
C MET A 206 10.30 -23.01 -18.00
N LEU A 207 9.23 -23.81 -18.16
CA LEU A 207 8.55 -23.95 -19.43
C LEU A 207 7.94 -22.63 -19.91
N ARG A 208 7.26 -21.90 -19.04
CA ARG A 208 6.66 -20.59 -19.38
C ARG A 208 7.73 -19.59 -19.80
N GLN A 209 8.85 -19.51 -19.08
CA GLN A 209 9.97 -18.65 -19.44
C GLN A 209 10.52 -18.99 -20.83
N SER A 210 10.72 -20.28 -21.13
CA SER A 210 11.20 -20.72 -22.43
C SER A 210 10.26 -20.32 -23.58
N VAL A 211 8.95 -20.41 -23.41
CA VAL A 211 7.97 -19.97 -24.40
C VAL A 211 8.03 -18.46 -24.64
N LEU A 212 8.12 -17.65 -23.59
CA LEU A 212 8.22 -16.20 -23.71
C LEU A 212 9.52 -15.78 -24.41
N SER A 213 10.65 -16.40 -24.07
CA SER A 213 11.95 -16.13 -24.70
C SER A 213 11.90 -16.40 -26.21
N ALA A 214 11.25 -17.51 -26.64
CA ALA A 214 11.08 -17.83 -28.07
C ALA A 214 10.24 -16.78 -28.82
N VAL A 215 9.21 -16.21 -28.17
CA VAL A 215 8.42 -15.10 -28.75
C VAL A 215 9.26 -13.83 -28.89
N THR A 216 10.15 -13.58 -27.92
CA THR A 216 11.02 -12.39 -27.93
C THR A 216 12.02 -12.42 -29.09
N GLU A 217 12.54 -13.58 -29.46
CA GLU A 217 13.45 -13.73 -30.61
C GLU A 217 12.80 -13.34 -31.95
N GLN A 218 11.50 -13.63 -32.12
CA GLN A 218 10.75 -13.29 -33.35
C GLN A 218 10.41 -11.79 -33.44
N ARG A 219 10.53 -11.05 -32.34
CA ARG A 219 10.19 -9.63 -32.23
C ARG A 219 10.90 -8.77 -33.27
N GLN A 220 12.21 -8.93 -33.39
CA GLN A 220 13.03 -8.08 -34.25
C GLN A 220 12.64 -8.20 -35.73
N ALA A 221 12.24 -9.39 -36.16
CA ALA A 221 11.76 -9.62 -37.52
C ALA A 221 10.39 -8.93 -37.73
N LEU A 222 9.48 -9.04 -36.75
CA LEU A 222 8.15 -8.45 -36.85
C LEU A 222 8.24 -6.91 -36.89
N MET A 223 9.04 -6.30 -36.00
CA MET A 223 9.18 -4.86 -35.90
C MET A 223 9.68 -4.19 -37.18
N LYS A 224 10.50 -4.86 -37.99
CA LYS A 224 11.04 -4.33 -39.25
C LYS A 224 9.97 -4.09 -40.31
N GLY A 225 8.84 -4.81 -40.24
CA GLY A 225 7.75 -4.72 -41.23
C GLY A 225 6.61 -3.75 -40.82
N LEU A 226 6.65 -3.13 -39.63
CA LEU A 226 5.54 -2.34 -39.09
C LEU A 226 5.73 -0.84 -39.30
N GLY A 227 4.62 -0.12 -39.52
CA GLY A 227 4.59 1.35 -39.47
C GLY A 227 4.81 1.89 -38.06
N LYS A 228 5.23 3.18 -37.92
CA LYS A 228 5.60 3.79 -36.65
C LYS A 228 4.52 3.69 -35.55
N ALA A 229 3.24 3.84 -35.91
CA ALA A 229 2.13 3.75 -34.94
C ALA A 229 2.00 2.32 -34.35
N ASP A 230 2.17 1.30 -35.20
CA ASP A 230 2.12 -0.10 -34.77
C ASP A 230 3.40 -0.52 -34.03
N GLN A 231 4.55 0.06 -34.39
CA GLN A 231 5.79 -0.13 -33.63
C GLN A 231 5.63 0.34 -32.18
N VAL A 232 4.99 1.49 -31.93
CA VAL A 232 4.73 1.98 -30.55
C VAL A 232 3.84 1.00 -29.75
N LYS A 233 2.75 0.49 -30.36
CA LYS A 233 1.88 -0.51 -29.72
C LYS A 233 2.63 -1.82 -29.41
N MET A 234 3.43 -2.27 -30.38
CA MET A 234 4.22 -3.48 -30.21
C MET A 234 5.32 -3.30 -29.16
N ASP A 235 5.94 -2.13 -29.05
CA ASP A 235 6.91 -1.85 -27.98
C ASP A 235 6.27 -1.89 -26.60
N GLN A 236 5.05 -1.38 -26.45
CA GLN A 236 4.27 -1.51 -25.21
C GLN A 236 3.97 -2.97 -24.87
N TYR A 237 3.51 -3.75 -25.87
CA TYR A 237 3.25 -5.17 -25.70
C TYR A 237 4.52 -5.93 -25.29
N PHE A 238 5.64 -5.72 -25.98
CA PHE A 238 6.91 -6.37 -25.64
C PHE A 238 7.52 -5.92 -24.32
N SER A 239 7.22 -4.70 -23.87
CA SER A 239 7.58 -4.27 -22.51
C SER A 239 6.83 -5.09 -21.46
N SER A 240 5.55 -5.34 -21.67
CA SER A 240 4.75 -6.21 -20.79
C SER A 240 5.25 -7.65 -20.79
N VAL A 241 5.64 -8.19 -21.96
CA VAL A 241 6.23 -9.55 -22.08
C VAL A 241 7.56 -9.62 -21.31
N ARG A 242 8.43 -8.60 -21.43
CA ARG A 242 9.69 -8.53 -20.66
C ARG A 242 9.45 -8.47 -19.16
N ASP A 243 8.45 -7.72 -18.71
CA ASP A 243 8.09 -7.68 -17.31
C ASP A 243 7.67 -9.07 -16.80
N MET A 244 6.91 -9.82 -17.59
CA MET A 244 6.57 -11.23 -17.28
C MET A 244 7.81 -12.13 -17.24
N GLU A 245 8.71 -12.01 -18.23
CA GLU A 245 9.97 -12.78 -18.26
C GLU A 245 10.81 -12.52 -17.00
N ASN A 246 10.95 -11.26 -16.61
CA ASN A 246 11.67 -10.86 -15.39
C ASN A 246 11.02 -11.46 -14.13
N GLN A 247 9.68 -11.41 -14.03
CA GLN A 247 8.97 -12.01 -12.90
C GLN A 247 9.13 -13.53 -12.84
N LEU A 248 9.11 -14.21 -13.98
CA LEU A 248 9.39 -15.66 -14.04
C LEU A 248 10.85 -15.96 -13.66
N ALA A 249 11.81 -15.15 -14.12
CA ALA A 249 13.21 -15.29 -13.76
C ALA A 249 13.45 -15.14 -12.25
N VAL A 250 12.76 -14.21 -11.59
CA VAL A 250 12.80 -14.06 -10.13
C VAL A 250 12.26 -15.33 -9.43
N GLN A 251 11.18 -15.92 -9.93
CA GLN A 251 10.59 -17.13 -9.36
C GLN A 251 11.47 -18.39 -9.55
N LEU A 252 12.41 -18.36 -10.49
CA LEU A 252 13.39 -19.44 -10.70
C LEU A 252 14.64 -19.29 -9.82
N GLN A 253 14.77 -18.20 -9.09
CA GLN A 253 15.84 -18.00 -8.12
C GLN A 253 15.40 -18.48 -6.74
N LYS A 254 16.31 -19.07 -5.97
CA LYS A 254 16.03 -19.40 -4.58
C LYS A 254 15.78 -18.09 -3.82
N PRO A 255 14.59 -17.92 -3.16
CA PRO A 255 14.32 -16.74 -2.38
C PRO A 255 15.31 -16.61 -1.20
N GLU A 256 15.63 -15.39 -0.80
CA GLU A 256 16.45 -15.14 0.39
C GLU A 256 15.72 -15.60 1.65
N LYS A 257 16.43 -16.22 2.57
CA LYS A 257 15.85 -16.64 3.86
C LYS A 257 15.29 -15.42 4.60
N CYS A 258 14.07 -15.55 5.11
CA CYS A 258 13.35 -14.50 5.80
C CYS A 258 12.70 -15.06 7.06
N GLU A 259 13.20 -14.69 8.23
CA GLU A 259 12.72 -15.21 9.53
C GLU A 259 11.28 -14.75 9.83
N SER A 260 10.89 -13.57 9.38
CA SER A 260 9.54 -13.05 9.55
C SER A 260 8.48 -13.76 8.66
N CYS A 261 8.93 -14.57 7.70
CA CYS A 261 8.03 -15.32 6.83
C CYS A 261 7.49 -16.57 7.55
N VAL A 262 6.22 -16.52 7.91
CA VAL A 262 5.46 -17.65 8.45
C VAL A 262 4.23 -17.86 7.58
N VAL A 263 4.10 -19.07 6.99
CA VAL A 263 2.93 -19.38 6.15
C VAL A 263 1.69 -19.48 7.03
N PRO A 264 0.68 -18.62 6.83
CA PRO A 264 -0.52 -18.66 7.65
C PRO A 264 -1.40 -19.87 7.27
N LYS A 265 -2.29 -20.27 8.18
CA LYS A 265 -3.35 -21.22 7.84
C LYS A 265 -4.30 -20.59 6.82
N ALA A 266 -4.80 -21.41 5.89
CA ALA A 266 -5.84 -20.97 4.96
C ALA A 266 -7.06 -20.45 5.75
N PRO A 267 -7.59 -19.29 5.40
CA PRO A 267 -8.77 -18.75 6.06
C PRO A 267 -10.03 -19.52 5.65
N ASP A 268 -10.99 -19.56 6.54
CA ASP A 268 -12.34 -20.02 6.21
C ASP A 268 -13.03 -19.01 5.27
N ALA A 269 -14.08 -19.47 4.58
CA ALA A 269 -14.89 -18.57 3.77
C ALA A 269 -15.60 -17.53 4.67
N THR A 270 -15.37 -16.25 4.40
CA THR A 270 -16.01 -15.16 5.15
C THR A 270 -17.25 -14.65 4.42
N PRO A 271 -18.34 -14.35 5.13
CA PRO A 271 -19.50 -13.69 4.54
C PRO A 271 -19.11 -12.33 3.95
N ARG A 272 -19.69 -11.96 2.83
CA ARG A 272 -19.62 -10.61 2.29
C ARG A 272 -20.92 -9.88 2.61
N ALA A 273 -20.86 -8.89 3.47
CA ALA A 273 -22.01 -8.05 3.83
C ALA A 273 -21.58 -6.60 4.01
N ALA A 274 -22.49 -5.67 3.74
CA ALA A 274 -22.24 -4.23 3.80
C ALA A 274 -22.24 -3.65 5.22
N SER A 275 -22.48 -4.44 6.26
CA SER A 275 -22.27 -3.99 7.63
C SER A 275 -20.81 -3.64 7.84
N VAL A 276 -20.55 -2.48 8.44
CA VAL A 276 -19.19 -1.99 8.70
C VAL A 276 -18.38 -2.95 9.56
N ASP A 277 -19.03 -3.69 10.47
CA ASP A 277 -18.38 -4.71 11.30
C ASP A 277 -17.82 -5.86 10.44
N VAL A 278 -18.59 -6.32 9.45
CA VAL A 278 -18.17 -7.38 8.53
C VAL A 278 -17.04 -6.87 7.63
N VAL A 279 -17.12 -5.63 7.14
CA VAL A 279 -16.05 -5.01 6.35
C VAL A 279 -14.76 -4.89 7.18
N ASN A 280 -14.86 -4.51 8.45
CA ASN A 280 -13.71 -4.41 9.35
C ASN A 280 -13.07 -5.79 9.64
N GLU A 281 -13.86 -6.84 9.88
CA GLU A 281 -13.33 -8.20 10.07
C GLU A 281 -12.69 -8.75 8.78
N ASN A 282 -13.29 -8.48 7.62
CA ASN A 282 -12.71 -8.82 6.33
C ASN A 282 -11.38 -8.07 6.11
N THR A 283 -11.35 -6.76 6.40
CA THR A 283 -10.14 -5.94 6.37
C THR A 283 -9.04 -6.52 7.25
N LYS A 284 -9.36 -6.90 8.48
CA LYS A 284 -8.41 -7.53 9.41
C LYS A 284 -7.80 -8.81 8.85
N THR A 285 -8.64 -9.68 8.30
CA THR A 285 -8.18 -10.96 7.74
C THR A 285 -7.31 -10.75 6.50
N LEU A 286 -7.74 -9.87 5.59
CA LEU A 286 -6.98 -9.49 4.40
C LEU A 286 -5.65 -8.79 4.77
N ALA A 287 -5.67 -7.88 5.75
CA ALA A 287 -4.48 -7.20 6.25
C ALA A 287 -3.45 -8.18 6.80
N LYS A 288 -3.89 -9.19 7.58
CA LYS A 288 -3.04 -10.23 8.14
C LYS A 288 -2.38 -11.09 7.05
N LEU A 289 -3.14 -11.48 6.03
CA LEU A 289 -2.60 -12.23 4.90
C LEU A 289 -1.61 -11.39 4.07
N LEU A 290 -1.97 -10.15 3.79
CA LEU A 290 -1.11 -9.22 3.05
C LEU A 290 0.19 -8.93 3.82
N ALA A 291 0.10 -8.66 5.12
CA ALA A 291 1.26 -8.45 5.98
C ALA A 291 2.22 -9.64 5.94
N MET A 292 1.69 -10.86 5.99
CA MET A 292 2.50 -12.07 5.85
C MET A 292 3.09 -12.23 4.44
N GLY A 293 2.33 -11.88 3.40
CA GLY A 293 2.84 -11.84 2.02
C GLY A 293 4.00 -10.86 1.84
N LEU A 294 3.91 -9.69 2.48
CA LEU A 294 4.98 -8.69 2.53
C LEU A 294 6.20 -9.19 3.31
N ALA A 295 5.98 -9.81 4.46
CA ALA A 295 7.03 -10.41 5.28
C ALA A 295 7.76 -11.54 4.53
N CYS A 296 7.02 -12.35 3.76
CA CYS A 296 7.59 -13.39 2.89
C CYS A 296 8.16 -12.85 1.57
N ASN A 297 8.27 -11.54 1.41
CA ASN A 297 8.78 -10.87 0.20
C ASN A 297 8.10 -11.34 -1.11
N GLN A 298 6.81 -11.72 -1.04
CA GLN A 298 6.03 -12.09 -2.23
C GLN A 298 5.71 -10.86 -3.09
N THR A 299 5.55 -9.71 -2.46
CA THR A 299 5.46 -8.38 -3.08
C THR A 299 6.08 -7.35 -2.16
N ARG A 300 6.40 -6.18 -2.71
CA ARG A 300 6.82 -4.99 -1.95
C ARG A 300 5.88 -3.81 -2.16
N VAL A 301 4.91 -3.94 -3.06
CA VAL A 301 3.95 -2.88 -3.36
C VAL A 301 2.54 -3.43 -3.33
N PHE A 302 1.62 -2.68 -2.75
CA PHE A 302 0.21 -3.05 -2.69
C PHE A 302 -0.72 -1.85 -2.78
N THR A 303 -1.96 -2.11 -3.19
CA THR A 303 -3.09 -1.20 -3.00
C THR A 303 -4.17 -1.90 -2.19
N PHE A 304 -4.78 -1.19 -1.26
CA PHE A 304 -5.82 -1.71 -0.40
C PHE A 304 -7.02 -0.75 -0.40
N VAL A 305 -8.17 -1.23 -0.83
CA VAL A 305 -9.44 -0.50 -0.77
C VAL A 305 -10.25 -1.05 0.40
N HIS A 306 -10.49 -0.21 1.40
CA HIS A 306 -11.31 -0.57 2.56
C HIS A 306 -12.80 -0.40 2.26
N THR A 307 -13.19 0.77 1.73
CA THR A 307 -14.53 1.06 1.22
C THR A 307 -14.41 1.81 -0.11
N ALA A 308 -15.37 1.64 -1.01
CA ALA A 308 -15.43 2.42 -2.25
C ALA A 308 -15.71 3.91 -1.98
N GLY A 309 -15.46 4.79 -2.96
CA GLY A 309 -15.70 6.23 -2.83
C GLY A 309 -17.13 6.58 -2.41
N SER A 310 -18.12 5.95 -3.03
CA SER A 310 -19.54 6.06 -2.63
C SER A 310 -19.96 4.94 -1.68
N SER A 311 -19.28 4.79 -0.55
CA SER A 311 -19.42 3.67 0.38
C SER A 311 -20.88 3.26 0.65
N GLU A 312 -21.21 2.01 0.33
CA GLU A 312 -22.49 1.37 0.63
C GLU A 312 -22.55 0.73 2.03
N THR A 313 -21.54 0.95 2.86
CA THR A 313 -21.49 0.39 4.22
C THR A 313 -22.56 1.03 5.12
N TYR A 314 -23.02 0.27 6.11
CA TYR A 314 -24.00 0.72 7.12
C TYR A 314 -23.62 0.19 8.50
N MET A 315 -24.09 0.87 9.55
CA MET A 315 -23.98 0.37 10.92
C MET A 315 -24.94 -0.80 11.14
N ALA A 316 -24.54 -1.80 11.91
CA ALA A 316 -25.39 -2.92 12.27
C ALA A 316 -26.75 -2.43 12.83
N GLY A 317 -27.84 -2.99 12.33
CA GLY A 317 -29.21 -2.58 12.69
C GLY A 317 -29.74 -1.32 12.01
N GLN A 318 -28.95 -0.67 11.14
CA GLN A 318 -29.41 0.46 10.33
C GLN A 318 -29.64 0.04 8.88
N SER A 319 -30.55 0.73 8.19
CA SER A 319 -30.83 0.50 6.77
C SER A 319 -30.21 1.53 5.84
N LYS A 320 -29.88 2.74 6.36
CA LYS A 320 -29.23 3.79 5.58
C LYS A 320 -27.74 3.49 5.42
N ILE A 321 -27.28 3.57 4.20
CA ILE A 321 -25.84 3.45 3.87
C ILE A 321 -25.09 4.73 4.25
N TYR A 322 -23.79 4.61 4.49
CA TYR A 322 -22.90 5.70 4.91
C TYR A 322 -23.03 6.91 3.97
N HIS A 323 -22.97 6.68 2.66
CA HIS A 323 -23.11 7.74 1.66
C HIS A 323 -24.41 8.57 1.83
N GLN A 324 -25.55 7.91 2.04
CA GLN A 324 -26.81 8.62 2.30
C GLN A 324 -26.79 9.41 3.60
N ILE A 325 -26.21 8.84 4.65
CA ILE A 325 -26.10 9.50 5.95
C ILE A 325 -25.30 10.81 5.82
N THR A 326 -24.18 10.82 5.08
CA THR A 326 -23.37 12.03 4.89
C THR A 326 -24.18 13.19 4.27
N HIS A 327 -25.13 12.89 3.38
CA HIS A 327 -25.98 13.92 2.75
C HIS A 327 -27.16 14.33 3.59
N ASP A 328 -27.85 13.36 4.20
CA ASP A 328 -29.14 13.58 4.87
C ASP A 328 -28.98 14.16 6.28
N GLU A 329 -27.90 13.80 6.98
CA GLU A 329 -27.71 14.21 8.37
C GLU A 329 -27.40 15.71 8.46
N PRO A 330 -28.17 16.48 9.27
CA PRO A 330 -27.84 17.86 9.53
C PRO A 330 -26.60 17.97 10.44
N THR A 331 -25.83 19.05 10.31
CA THR A 331 -24.82 19.39 11.30
C THR A 331 -25.50 19.75 12.63
N ASP A 332 -25.08 19.10 13.72
CA ASP A 332 -25.59 19.43 15.07
C ASP A 332 -25.19 20.84 15.45
N ALA A 333 -26.15 21.65 15.84
CA ALA A 333 -25.95 23.07 16.11
C ALA A 333 -25.05 23.37 17.34
N LYS A 334 -24.94 22.41 18.29
CA LYS A 334 -24.11 22.57 19.50
C LYS A 334 -22.72 21.99 19.31
N LEU A 335 -22.65 20.84 18.62
CA LEU A 335 -21.40 20.10 18.45
C LEU A 335 -20.63 20.52 17.19
N GLY A 336 -21.28 21.13 16.22
CA GLY A 336 -20.66 21.64 15.00
C GLY A 336 -20.32 20.56 13.95
N TYR A 337 -20.79 19.31 14.13
CA TYR A 337 -20.51 18.21 13.21
C TYR A 337 -21.71 17.23 13.05
N GLN A 338 -21.65 16.33 12.09
CA GLN A 338 -22.64 15.28 11.82
C GLN A 338 -22.32 14.06 12.72
N ILE A 339 -23.19 13.72 13.65
CA ILE A 339 -22.94 12.75 14.74
C ILE A 339 -22.84 11.31 14.18
N GLU A 340 -23.83 10.89 13.39
CA GLU A 340 -23.87 9.52 12.83
C GLU A 340 -22.78 9.33 11.76
N THR A 341 -22.54 10.36 10.95
CA THR A 341 -21.41 10.40 10.00
C THR A 341 -20.08 10.22 10.72
N SER A 342 -19.86 10.91 11.84
CA SER A 342 -18.64 10.78 12.63
C SER A 342 -18.48 9.38 13.24
N LYS A 343 -19.56 8.75 13.70
CA LYS A 343 -19.49 7.36 14.19
C LYS A 343 -19.04 6.39 13.09
N LEU A 344 -19.54 6.56 11.87
CA LEU A 344 -19.13 5.74 10.71
C LEU A 344 -17.68 6.04 10.32
N ALA A 345 -17.25 7.31 10.33
CA ALA A 345 -15.86 7.69 10.10
C ALA A 345 -14.91 7.02 11.12
N MET A 346 -15.29 6.97 12.40
CA MET A 346 -14.52 6.26 13.43
C MET A 346 -14.40 4.75 13.12
N GLN A 347 -15.45 4.11 12.61
CA GLN A 347 -15.41 2.69 12.23
C GLN A 347 -14.52 2.46 11.01
N VAL A 348 -14.54 3.34 10.04
CA VAL A 348 -13.64 3.30 8.88
C VAL A 348 -12.19 3.46 9.32
N MET A 349 -11.91 4.40 10.22
CA MET A 349 -10.57 4.59 10.80
C MET A 349 -10.15 3.42 11.69
N ASN A 350 -11.10 2.70 12.32
CA ASN A 350 -10.80 1.45 13.00
C ASN A 350 -10.27 0.37 12.04
N GLY A 351 -10.82 0.30 10.83
CA GLY A 351 -10.28 -0.54 9.75
C GLY A 351 -8.82 -0.18 9.42
N PHE A 352 -8.52 1.11 9.24
CA PHE A 352 -7.15 1.57 8.97
C PHE A 352 -6.19 1.30 10.14
N GLY A 353 -6.60 1.61 11.37
CA GLY A 353 -5.81 1.32 12.56
C GLY A 353 -5.54 -0.18 12.74
N THR A 354 -6.53 -1.03 12.44
CA THR A 354 -6.37 -2.49 12.45
C THR A 354 -5.37 -2.94 11.39
N PHE A 355 -5.48 -2.42 10.18
CA PHE A 355 -4.52 -2.70 9.10
C PHE A 355 -3.09 -2.39 9.51
N LEU A 356 -2.84 -1.22 10.08
CA LEU A 356 -1.50 -0.81 10.53
C LEU A 356 -0.99 -1.70 11.67
N ARG A 357 -1.84 -2.08 12.62
CA ARG A 357 -1.47 -2.99 13.71
C ARG A 357 -1.09 -4.39 13.24
N GLU A 358 -1.73 -4.92 12.20
CA GLU A 358 -1.34 -6.22 11.61
C GLU A 358 0.06 -6.16 10.97
N LEU A 359 0.45 -5.03 10.38
CA LEU A 359 1.81 -4.80 9.92
C LEU A 359 2.79 -4.64 11.10
N ASP A 360 2.38 -3.94 12.14
CA ASP A 360 3.21 -3.65 13.31
C ASP A 360 3.43 -4.87 14.23
N ALA A 361 2.54 -5.85 14.16
CA ALA A 361 2.65 -7.09 14.92
C ALA A 361 3.76 -8.03 14.43
N ILE A 362 4.19 -7.90 13.17
CA ILE A 362 5.22 -8.76 12.60
C ILE A 362 6.61 -8.19 12.92
N LYS A 363 7.41 -8.95 13.66
CA LYS A 363 8.79 -8.58 13.94
C LYS A 363 9.68 -8.73 12.71
N GLU A 364 10.50 -7.72 12.43
CA GLU A 364 11.45 -7.72 11.34
C GLU A 364 12.72 -6.95 11.77
N GLY A 365 13.78 -7.69 12.01
CA GLY A 365 14.98 -7.16 12.62
C GLY A 365 14.72 -6.64 14.05
N GLU A 366 15.24 -5.48 14.38
CA GLU A 366 15.02 -4.83 15.69
C GLU A 366 13.68 -4.08 15.77
N GLY A 367 12.97 -3.97 14.65
CA GLY A 367 11.69 -3.29 14.53
C GLY A 367 10.56 -4.21 14.15
N THR A 368 9.66 -3.67 13.35
CA THR A 368 8.49 -4.36 12.84
C THR A 368 8.40 -4.21 11.32
N LEU A 369 7.53 -5.00 10.68
CA LEU A 369 7.24 -4.85 9.25
C LEU A 369 6.77 -3.43 8.92
N LEU A 370 6.01 -2.79 9.83
CA LEU A 370 5.57 -1.40 9.64
C LEU A 370 6.74 -0.41 9.64
N ASP A 371 7.81 -0.66 10.38
CA ASP A 371 9.01 0.19 10.36
C ASP A 371 9.72 0.16 8.98
N ASN A 372 9.60 -0.94 8.24
CA ASN A 372 10.15 -1.10 6.89
C ASN A 372 9.11 -0.86 5.77
N THR A 373 7.89 -0.47 6.13
CA THR A 373 6.79 -0.17 5.20
C THR A 373 6.46 1.32 5.25
N LEU A 374 5.95 1.85 4.14
CA LEU A 374 5.27 3.14 4.06
C LEU A 374 3.88 2.93 3.49
N VAL A 375 2.86 3.38 4.19
CA VAL A 375 1.46 3.31 3.76
C VAL A 375 0.93 4.72 3.59
N LEU A 376 0.48 5.08 2.38
CA LEU A 376 -0.31 6.28 2.14
C LEU A 376 -1.79 5.94 2.36
N GLY A 377 -2.34 6.35 3.51
CA GLY A 377 -3.78 6.34 3.78
C GLY A 377 -4.43 7.62 3.24
N PHE A 378 -5.54 7.51 2.51
CA PHE A 378 -6.21 8.69 1.94
C PHE A 378 -7.66 8.42 1.57
N SER A 379 -8.42 9.50 1.39
CA SER A 379 -9.81 9.45 0.95
C SER A 379 -10.04 10.19 -0.38
N ASP A 380 -11.27 10.15 -0.87
CA ASP A 380 -11.70 10.85 -2.09
C ASP A 380 -12.16 12.30 -1.85
N THR A 381 -12.48 12.64 -0.60
CA THR A 381 -13.08 13.94 -0.25
C THR A 381 -12.68 14.35 1.17
N GLY A 382 -12.74 15.64 1.47
CA GLY A 382 -12.62 16.17 2.82
C GLY A 382 -13.98 16.13 3.53
N TYR A 383 -14.92 16.98 3.11
CA TYR A 383 -16.28 17.01 3.65
C TYR A 383 -17.26 16.31 2.73
N ALA A 384 -17.72 15.13 3.10
CA ALA A 384 -18.52 14.26 2.25
C ALA A 384 -19.88 14.84 1.86
N LYS A 385 -20.52 15.62 2.73
CA LYS A 385 -21.85 16.20 2.49
C LYS A 385 -21.94 16.98 1.18
N ILE A 386 -20.87 17.64 0.79
CA ILE A 386 -20.77 18.46 -0.44
C ILE A 386 -19.67 17.96 -1.38
N HIS A 387 -19.08 16.80 -1.09
CA HIS A 387 -17.96 16.22 -1.85
C HIS A 387 -16.80 17.21 -2.03
N ALA A 388 -16.45 17.93 -0.95
CA ALA A 388 -15.36 18.89 -0.98
C ALA A 388 -14.03 18.22 -1.31
N ILE A 389 -13.24 18.83 -2.19
CA ILE A 389 -11.88 18.38 -2.56
C ILE A 389 -10.81 19.21 -1.88
N GLU A 390 -11.19 19.99 -0.89
CA GLU A 390 -10.38 20.69 0.09
C GLU A 390 -10.21 19.84 1.34
N ASN A 391 -9.10 20.02 2.05
CA ASN A 391 -8.79 19.34 3.31
C ASN A 391 -9.04 17.83 3.26
N ILE A 392 -8.60 17.18 2.17
CA ILE A 392 -8.74 15.73 2.03
C ILE A 392 -7.83 15.04 3.06
N PRO A 393 -8.37 14.13 3.92
CA PRO A 393 -7.55 13.45 4.90
C PRO A 393 -6.52 12.54 4.24
N MET A 394 -5.26 12.74 4.58
CA MET A 394 -4.14 11.96 4.10
C MET A 394 -3.21 11.61 5.28
N PHE A 395 -2.65 10.40 5.27
CA PHE A 395 -1.74 9.90 6.30
C PHE A 395 -0.55 9.21 5.65
N LEU A 396 0.64 9.40 6.20
CA LEU A 396 1.77 8.52 5.93
C LEU A 396 2.06 7.71 7.19
N ALA A 397 1.93 6.40 7.10
CA ALA A 397 2.15 5.47 8.21
C ALA A 397 3.32 4.53 7.93
N GLY A 398 4.09 4.21 8.97
CA GLY A 398 5.33 3.44 8.90
C GLY A 398 6.56 4.33 8.76
N ARG A 399 7.75 3.72 8.80
CA ARG A 399 9.03 4.46 8.82
C ARG A 399 9.84 4.32 7.53
N ALA A 400 9.37 3.57 6.54
CA ALA A 400 10.09 3.34 5.26
C ALA A 400 11.56 2.93 5.44
N GLY A 401 11.86 2.11 6.45
CA GLY A 401 13.24 1.74 6.79
C GLY A 401 14.07 2.90 7.33
N GLY A 402 13.44 3.83 8.05
CA GLY A 402 14.06 5.01 8.67
C GLY A 402 14.05 6.27 7.81
N LYS A 403 13.55 6.22 6.58
CA LYS A 403 13.47 7.39 5.71
C LYS A 403 12.31 8.32 6.05
N HIS A 404 11.23 7.81 6.64
CA HIS A 404 10.09 8.61 7.09
C HIS A 404 10.26 8.99 8.55
N LYS A 405 10.40 10.29 8.80
CA LYS A 405 10.36 10.89 10.14
C LYS A 405 8.89 11.04 10.56
N ALA A 406 8.34 9.92 11.03
CA ALA A 406 6.92 9.77 11.35
C ALA A 406 6.51 10.53 12.65
N GLY A 407 5.22 10.48 12.99
CA GLY A 407 4.69 11.05 14.23
C GLY A 407 4.48 12.57 14.16
N GLN A 408 4.19 13.12 12.99
CA GLN A 408 4.03 14.57 12.80
C GLN A 408 2.66 14.92 12.23
N HIS A 409 2.17 16.11 12.56
CA HIS A 409 1.05 16.74 11.86
C HIS A 409 1.59 17.86 10.95
N ILE A 410 1.24 17.80 9.68
CA ILE A 410 1.62 18.77 8.64
C ILE A 410 0.36 19.48 8.16
N ALA A 411 0.33 20.79 8.33
CA ALA A 411 -0.74 21.65 7.84
C ALA A 411 -0.37 22.18 6.44
N GLY A 412 -1.12 21.77 5.42
CA GLY A 412 -0.87 22.13 4.02
C GLY A 412 -1.35 23.55 3.67
N ASN A 413 -2.28 24.13 4.44
CA ASN A 413 -2.79 25.51 4.23
C ASN A 413 -3.27 25.80 2.79
N GLY A 414 -3.93 24.84 2.16
CA GLY A 414 -4.41 24.95 0.78
C GLY A 414 -3.43 24.48 -0.28
N ASP A 415 -2.34 23.88 0.11
CA ASP A 415 -1.34 23.29 -0.82
C ASP A 415 -1.89 22.07 -1.56
N SER A 416 -1.24 21.70 -2.65
CA SER A 416 -1.68 20.57 -3.48
C SER A 416 -1.45 19.21 -2.83
N VAL A 417 -2.43 18.31 -2.96
CA VAL A 417 -2.33 16.88 -2.58
C VAL A 417 -1.12 16.18 -3.22
N THR A 418 -0.67 16.64 -4.37
CA THR A 418 0.47 16.07 -5.10
C THR A 418 1.81 16.21 -4.37
N ARG A 419 1.95 17.19 -3.45
CA ARG A 419 3.12 17.27 -2.57
C ARG A 419 3.24 16.06 -1.65
N VAL A 420 2.13 15.61 -1.09
CA VAL A 420 2.10 14.39 -0.26
C VAL A 420 2.43 13.16 -1.11
N SER A 421 1.84 13.07 -2.32
CA SER A 421 2.11 11.98 -3.26
C SER A 421 3.57 11.90 -3.70
N LEU A 422 4.19 13.05 -4.04
CA LEU A 422 5.61 13.14 -4.39
C LEU A 422 6.49 12.68 -3.22
N THR A 423 6.18 13.14 -2.01
CA THR A 423 6.89 12.76 -0.79
C THR A 423 6.79 11.25 -0.54
N ALA A 424 5.60 10.68 -0.69
CA ALA A 424 5.38 9.23 -0.55
C ALA A 424 6.21 8.42 -1.55
N MET A 425 6.24 8.83 -2.83
CA MET A 425 7.07 8.17 -3.86
C MET A 425 8.56 8.20 -3.54
N GLN A 426 9.08 9.36 -3.13
CA GLN A 426 10.50 9.50 -2.80
C GLN A 426 10.89 8.70 -1.56
N LEU A 427 10.08 8.73 -0.50
CA LEU A 427 10.27 7.92 0.71
C LEU A 427 10.22 6.41 0.40
N ALA A 428 9.35 6.00 -0.51
CA ALA A 428 9.27 4.62 -0.98
C ALA A 428 10.50 4.19 -1.82
N GLY A 429 11.29 5.15 -2.31
CA GLY A 429 12.49 4.89 -3.10
C GLY A 429 12.29 4.96 -4.62
N ALA A 430 11.16 5.51 -5.10
CA ALA A 430 11.00 5.78 -6.51
C ALA A 430 11.82 7.03 -6.93
N PRO A 431 12.61 6.97 -8.03
CA PRO A 431 13.47 8.07 -8.44
C PRO A 431 12.67 9.15 -9.21
N VAL A 432 11.73 9.80 -8.52
CA VAL A 432 10.83 10.81 -9.09
C VAL A 432 11.18 12.18 -8.56
N GLY A 433 11.56 13.12 -9.44
CA GLY A 433 11.89 14.49 -9.08
C GLY A 433 10.70 15.46 -9.06
N GLU A 434 9.62 15.13 -9.79
CA GLU A 434 8.41 15.96 -9.87
C GLU A 434 7.15 15.10 -10.07
N PHE A 435 6.01 15.66 -9.67
CA PHE A 435 4.72 14.98 -9.82
C PHE A 435 3.58 15.98 -10.06
N GLY A 436 2.54 15.52 -10.78
CA GLY A 436 1.38 16.32 -11.12
C GLY A 436 1.53 17.13 -12.39
N VAL A 437 0.45 17.80 -12.79
CA VAL A 437 0.38 18.68 -13.96
C VAL A 437 -0.32 20.00 -13.61
N GLY A 438 -0.14 21.04 -14.44
CA GLY A 438 -0.78 22.34 -14.22
C GLY A 438 -0.44 22.93 -12.85
N SER A 439 -1.43 23.46 -12.15
CA SER A 439 -1.28 24.03 -10.80
C SER A 439 -0.99 22.99 -9.72
N MET A 440 -1.17 21.71 -10.00
CA MET A 440 -0.80 20.61 -9.10
C MET A 440 0.63 20.10 -9.34
N LYS A 441 1.35 20.59 -10.36
CA LYS A 441 2.74 20.18 -10.60
C LYS A 441 3.64 20.65 -9.48
N THR A 442 4.41 19.74 -8.89
CA THR A 442 5.34 20.06 -7.82
C THR A 442 6.65 19.28 -7.94
N SER A 443 7.75 19.91 -7.57
CA SER A 443 9.07 19.30 -7.35
C SER A 443 9.52 19.44 -5.88
N ASN A 444 8.64 19.94 -5.01
CA ASN A 444 8.94 20.24 -3.62
C ASN A 444 8.28 19.20 -2.70
N PRO A 445 9.01 18.17 -2.25
CA PRO A 445 8.49 17.24 -1.24
C PRO A 445 8.32 17.94 0.10
N ILE A 446 7.67 17.28 1.05
CA ILE A 446 7.47 17.75 2.42
C ILE A 446 8.67 17.30 3.26
N ASN A 447 9.65 18.17 3.38
CA ASN A 447 10.96 17.87 4.00
C ASN A 447 10.86 17.56 5.50
N GLU A 448 9.84 18.07 6.18
CA GLU A 448 9.61 17.89 7.62
C GLU A 448 9.44 16.42 8.01
N VAL A 449 8.96 15.60 7.07
CA VAL A 449 8.74 14.15 7.26
C VAL A 449 9.83 13.28 6.59
N MET A 450 10.83 13.89 5.97
CA MET A 450 11.95 13.17 5.38
C MET A 450 13.09 13.03 6.41
N GLY A 451 13.61 11.79 6.56
CA GLY A 451 14.68 11.42 7.50
C GLY A 451 16.05 11.33 6.84
#